data_e76e96f29b713fc3d012e7a2258a831c
#
_entry.id   e76e96f29b713fc3d012e7a2258a831c
#
_cell.length_a   1.000
_cell.length_b   1.000
_cell.length_c   1.000
_cell.angle_alpha   90.00
_cell.angle_beta   90.00
_cell.angle_gamma   90.00
#
_symmetry.space_group_name_H-M   'P 1'
#
loop_
_entity.id
_entity.type
_entity.pdbx_description
1 polymer ?
#
loop_
_entity_poly.entity_id
_entity_poly.type
_entity_poly.pdbx_seq_one_letter_code
_entity_poly.pdbx_strand_id
1 'polypeptide(L)' 'MEEQVQMNEKLRALLEKAKREKKIASKDLIDTLEAIDADEKQTELIYEALDEAGVEIDVSD' A
#
# COMPACT_ATOMS: atom_id res chain seq x y z
N MET A 1 5.57 -17.37 -11.39
CA MET A 1 5.73 -17.18 -9.97
C MET A 1 6.40 -15.88 -9.65
N GLU A 2 7.45 -15.56 -10.33
CA GLU A 2 8.10 -14.29 -10.05
C GLU A 2 7.28 -13.13 -10.54
N GLU A 3 6.40 -13.39 -11.46
CA GLU A 3 5.63 -12.29 -12.00
C GLU A 3 4.83 -11.59 -10.93
N GLN A 4 4.28 -12.36 -10.03
CA GLN A 4 3.48 -11.74 -8.99
C GLN A 4 4.32 -10.87 -8.10
N VAL A 5 5.51 -11.32 -7.83
CA VAL A 5 6.38 -10.54 -6.99
C VAL A 5 6.73 -9.24 -7.65
N GLN A 6 7.00 -9.30 -8.95
CA GLN A 6 7.34 -8.08 -9.66
C GLN A 6 6.21 -7.08 -9.63
N MET A 7 5.02 -7.58 -9.86
CA MET A 7 3.88 -6.70 -9.92
C MET A 7 3.71 -5.92 -8.63
N ASN A 8 4.03 -6.56 -7.53
CA ASN A 8 3.82 -5.95 -6.24
C ASN A 8 5.07 -5.36 -5.63
N GLU A 9 6.07 -5.17 -6.44
CA GLU A 9 7.32 -4.68 -5.89
C GLU A 9 7.17 -3.30 -5.28
N LYS A 10 6.54 -2.40 -6.00
CA LYS A 10 6.33 -1.07 -5.48
C LYS A 10 5.43 -1.10 -4.26
N LEU A 11 4.39 -1.87 -4.36
CA LEU A 11 3.46 -1.98 -3.25
C LEU A 11 4.14 -2.59 -2.04
N ARG A 12 4.95 -3.59 -2.27
CA ARG A 12 5.65 -4.24 -1.19
C ARG A 12 6.58 -3.28 -0.47
N ALA A 13 7.32 -2.51 -1.22
CA ALA A 13 8.23 -1.54 -0.62
C ALA A 13 7.46 -0.53 0.19
N LEU A 14 6.33 -0.10 -0.33
CA LEU A 14 5.51 0.87 0.37
C LEU A 14 4.96 0.28 1.66
N LEU A 15 4.49 -0.94 1.60
CA LEU A 15 3.94 -1.58 2.78
C LEU A 15 5.00 -1.79 3.84
N GLU A 16 6.18 -2.18 3.43
CA GLU A 16 7.26 -2.38 4.39
C GLU A 16 7.63 -1.08 5.08
N LYS A 17 7.69 -0.03 4.31
CA LYS A 17 8.00 1.27 4.87
C LYS A 17 6.89 1.71 5.82
N ALA A 18 5.65 1.50 5.43
CA ALA A 18 4.53 1.87 6.26
C ALA A 18 4.55 1.12 7.58
N LYS A 19 4.85 -0.16 7.52
CA LYS A 19 4.89 -0.97 8.73
C LYS A 19 6.02 -0.52 9.65
N ARG A 20 7.12 -0.14 9.06
CA ARG A 20 8.26 0.30 9.84
C ARG A 20 7.97 1.62 10.53
N GLU A 21 7.37 2.55 9.83
CA GLU A 21 7.09 3.86 10.37
C GLU A 21 5.75 3.93 11.07
N LYS A 22 4.92 2.93 10.87
CA LYS A 22 3.60 2.86 11.45
C LYS A 22 2.67 3.93 10.94
N LYS A 23 2.99 4.49 9.79
CA LYS A 23 2.12 5.46 9.16
C LYS A 23 2.48 5.59 7.69
N ILE A 24 1.54 6.06 6.92
CA ILE A 24 1.73 6.21 5.50
C ILE A 24 0.90 7.40 5.03
N ALA A 25 1.45 8.18 4.12
CA ALA A 25 0.70 9.29 3.56
C ALA A 25 -0.31 8.75 2.56
N SER A 26 -1.53 9.22 2.65
CA SER A 26 -2.57 8.74 1.75
C SER A 26 -2.19 9.05 0.29
N LYS A 27 -1.47 10.12 0.07
CA LYS A 27 -1.04 10.47 -1.26
C LYS A 27 -0.11 9.41 -1.83
N ASP A 28 0.84 8.95 -1.02
CA ASP A 28 1.75 7.91 -1.44
C ASP A 28 0.99 6.63 -1.75
N LEU A 29 0.02 6.32 -0.92
CA LEU A 29 -0.77 5.13 -1.12
C LEU A 29 -1.54 5.21 -2.43
N ILE A 30 -2.18 6.33 -2.68
CA ILE A 30 -2.94 6.50 -3.90
C ILE A 30 -2.03 6.43 -5.12
N ASP A 31 -0.89 7.08 -5.05
CA ASP A 31 0.06 7.04 -6.15
C ASP A 31 0.47 5.60 -6.48
N THR A 32 0.75 4.84 -5.44
CA THR A 32 1.17 3.46 -5.65
C THR A 32 0.03 2.63 -6.23
N LEU A 33 -1.17 2.82 -5.72
CA LEU A 33 -2.31 2.07 -6.22
C LEU A 33 -2.54 2.37 -7.69
N GLU A 34 -2.36 3.60 -8.08
CA GLU A 34 -2.52 3.97 -9.48
C GLU A 34 -1.40 3.39 -10.34
N ALA A 35 -0.20 3.38 -9.79
CA ALA A 35 0.94 2.86 -10.54
C ALA A 35 0.79 1.38 -10.84
N ILE A 36 0.19 0.63 -9.94
CA ILE A 36 0.01 -0.80 -10.16
C ILE A 36 -1.37 -1.11 -10.71
N ASP A 37 -2.15 -0.08 -10.97
CA ASP A 37 -3.48 -0.29 -11.56
C ASP A 37 -4.32 -1.21 -10.68
N ALA A 38 -4.32 -0.96 -9.41
CA ALA A 38 -5.05 -1.80 -8.47
C ALA A 38 -6.55 -1.58 -8.62
N ASP A 39 -7.30 -2.67 -8.58
CA ASP A 39 -8.74 -2.54 -8.65
C ASP A 39 -9.31 -2.36 -7.25
N GLU A 40 -10.62 -2.31 -7.18
CA GLU A 40 -11.30 -2.04 -5.93
C GLU A 40 -10.99 -3.08 -4.88
N LYS A 41 -11.01 -4.33 -5.29
CA LYS A 41 -10.76 -5.41 -4.36
C LYS A 41 -9.35 -5.36 -3.81
N GLN A 42 -8.40 -5.11 -4.67
CA GLN A 42 -7.02 -5.00 -4.24
C GLN A 42 -6.84 -3.83 -3.29
N THR A 43 -7.48 -2.73 -3.60
CA THR A 43 -7.39 -1.57 -2.75
C THR A 43 -7.90 -1.88 -1.35
N GLU A 44 -9.01 -2.58 -1.27
CA GLU A 44 -9.57 -2.94 0.03
C GLU A 44 -8.62 -3.84 0.81
N LEU A 45 -8.02 -4.80 0.13
CA LEU A 45 -7.10 -5.69 0.80
C LEU A 45 -5.89 -4.94 1.35
N ILE A 46 -5.44 -3.97 0.60
CA ILE A 46 -4.30 -3.18 1.03
C ILE A 46 -4.65 -2.36 2.27
N TYR A 47 -5.82 -1.74 2.24
CA TYR A 47 -6.25 -0.98 3.41
C TYR A 47 -6.39 -1.89 4.63
N GLU A 48 -6.91 -3.08 4.41
CA GLU A 48 -7.06 -4.03 5.51
C GLU A 48 -5.71 -4.41 6.08
N ALA A 49 -4.75 -4.67 5.20
CA ALA A 49 -3.43 -5.06 5.64
C ALA A 49 -2.79 -3.95 6.47
N LEU A 50 -2.97 -2.72 6.05
CA LEU A 50 -2.42 -1.59 6.78
C LEU A 50 -3.09 -1.46 8.15
N ASP A 51 -4.38 -1.66 8.18
CA ASP A 51 -5.12 -1.55 9.43
C ASP A 51 -4.67 -2.61 10.42
N GLU A 52 -4.50 -3.82 9.93
CA GLU A 52 -4.08 -4.92 10.80
C GLU A 52 -2.66 -4.71 11.30
N ALA A 53 -1.84 -4.09 10.51
CA ALA A 53 -0.47 -3.83 10.92
C ALA A 53 -0.36 -2.64 11.86
N GLY A 54 -1.45 -1.96 12.11
CA GLY A 54 -1.44 -0.81 12.97
C GLY A 54 -0.87 0.42 12.30
N VAL A 55 -0.95 0.48 10.99
CA VAL A 55 -0.43 1.61 10.25
C VAL A 55 -1.48 2.70 10.16
N GLU A 56 -1.08 3.90 10.42
CA GLU A 56 -1.98 5.03 10.37
C GLU A 56 -1.91 5.68 9.00
N ILE A 57 -3.05 5.99 8.42
CA ILE A 57 -3.09 6.64 7.12
C ILE A 57 -3.22 8.14 7.34
N ASP A 58 -2.23 8.86 6.91
CA ASP A 58 -2.18 10.30 7.11
C ASP A 58 -2.85 10.98 5.93
N VAL A 59 -4.02 11.51 6.17
CA VAL A 59 -4.78 12.19 5.14
C VAL A 59 -4.45 13.66 5.18
N SER A 60 -3.56 14.09 4.34
CA SER A 60 -3.23 15.50 4.30
C SER A 60 -3.43 16.01 2.90
N ASP A 61 -3.78 17.21 2.81
CA ASP A 61 -4.05 17.82 1.50
C ASP A 61 -2.85 18.35 0.85
#